data_80645887dded435f6aa9853bcc11c3ac
#
_entry.id   80645887dded435f6aa9853bcc11c3ac
#
_cell.length_a   1.000
_cell.length_b   1.000
_cell.length_c   1.000
_cell.angle_alpha   90.00
_cell.angle_beta   90.00
_cell.angle_gamma   90.00
#
_symmetry.space_group_name_H-M   'P 1'
#
loop_
_entity.id
_entity.type
_entity.pdbx_description
1 polymer ?
#
loop_
_entity_poly.entity_id
_entity_poly.type
_entity_poly.pdbx_seq_one_letter_code
_entity_poly.pdbx_strand_id
1 'polypeptide(L)' 'GESEALYGDINMDGKVDLTDAVMLNKYQAGLVTLTDVQKVNANCDITDGTENITEEDSFALMRFILMMEGYENLPYNAAK' A
#
# COMPACT_ATOMS: atom_id res chain seq x y z
N GLY A 1 -16.15 13.46 2.57
CA GLY A 1 -15.13 13.32 2.48
C GLY A 1 -14.86 12.38 1.54
N GLU A 2 -15.08 12.63 0.66
CA GLU A 2 -14.84 11.82 -0.05
C GLU A 2 -13.60 11.57 -0.33
N SER A 3 -13.22 10.62 -0.57
CA SER A 3 -12.16 10.20 -1.26
C SER A 3 -10.83 10.54 -0.82
N GLU A 4 -10.60 10.73 0.46
CA GLU A 4 -9.26 10.79 0.89
C GLU A 4 -8.69 9.39 0.81
N ALA A 5 -7.50 9.25 0.20
CA ALA A 5 -6.86 7.96 0.09
C ALA A 5 -6.45 7.47 1.49
N LEU A 6 -6.71 6.22 1.77
CA LEU A 6 -6.21 5.58 2.98
C LEU A 6 -5.13 4.59 2.53
N TYR A 7 -3.89 5.07 2.51
CA TYR A 7 -2.78 4.26 2.01
C TYR A 7 -2.65 2.98 2.82
N GLY A 8 -2.58 1.87 2.12
CA GLY A 8 -2.50 0.56 2.73
C GLY A 8 -3.83 -0.17 2.81
N ASP A 9 -4.95 0.52 2.60
CA ASP A 9 -6.27 -0.10 2.65
C ASP A 9 -6.67 -0.57 1.25
N ILE A 10 -6.06 -1.65 0.80
CA ILE A 10 -6.24 -2.12 -0.57
C ILE A 10 -7.61 -2.76 -0.76
N ASN A 11 -8.13 -3.44 0.26
CA ASN A 11 -9.43 -4.09 0.12
C ASN A 11 -10.60 -3.15 0.43
N MET A 12 -10.32 -1.90 0.78
CA MET A 12 -11.34 -0.86 0.97
C MET A 12 -12.30 -1.16 2.11
N ASP A 13 -11.80 -1.77 3.18
CA ASP A 13 -12.65 -2.09 4.34
C ASP A 13 -12.51 -1.07 5.47
N GLY A 14 -11.70 -0.04 5.27
CA GLY A 14 -11.50 1.01 6.26
C GLY A 14 -10.39 0.74 7.25
N LYS A 15 -9.67 -0.34 7.08
CA LYS A 15 -8.57 -0.72 7.97
C LYS A 15 -7.36 -1.13 7.17
N VAL A 16 -6.19 -0.96 7.76
CA VAL A 16 -4.94 -1.40 7.15
C VAL A 16 -4.41 -2.55 7.99
N ASP A 17 -4.43 -3.75 7.43
CA ASP A 17 -4.01 -4.94 8.16
C ASP A 17 -3.43 -5.97 7.20
N LEU A 18 -3.16 -7.16 7.71
CA LEU A 18 -2.51 -8.21 6.93
C LEU A 18 -3.32 -8.61 5.70
N THR A 19 -4.64 -8.49 5.77
CA THR A 19 -5.49 -8.81 4.62
C THR A 19 -5.14 -7.94 3.43
N ASP A 20 -4.81 -6.68 3.68
CA ASP A 20 -4.40 -5.77 2.61
C ASP A 20 -3.08 -6.21 1.99
N ALA A 21 -2.13 -6.63 2.81
CA ALA A 21 -0.85 -7.10 2.30
C ALA A 21 -1.03 -8.35 1.45
N VAL A 22 -1.91 -9.25 1.86
CA VAL A 22 -2.21 -10.45 1.07
C VAL A 22 -2.81 -10.04 -0.27
N MET A 23 -3.74 -9.10 -0.27
CA MET A 23 -4.38 -8.68 -1.51
C MET A 23 -3.38 -8.00 -2.44
N LEU A 24 -2.47 -7.20 -1.90
CA LEU A 24 -1.46 -6.55 -2.70
C LEU A 24 -0.52 -7.57 -3.33
N ASN A 25 -0.14 -8.60 -2.57
CA ASN A 25 0.71 -9.67 -3.11
C ASN A 25 -0.01 -10.43 -4.21
N LYS A 26 -1.32 -10.67 -4.06
CA LYS A 26 -2.09 -11.33 -5.11
C LYS A 26 -2.14 -10.49 -6.37
N TYR A 27 -2.28 -9.18 -6.22
CA TYR A 27 -2.28 -8.29 -7.38
C TYR A 27 -0.95 -8.38 -8.12
N GLN A 28 0.15 -8.37 -7.40
CA GLN A 28 1.48 -8.44 -8.02
C GLN A 28 1.71 -9.79 -8.68
N ALA A 29 1.07 -10.83 -8.19
CA ALA A 29 1.16 -12.16 -8.78
C ALA A 29 0.20 -12.34 -9.96
N GLY A 30 -0.62 -11.32 -10.26
CA GLY A 30 -1.57 -11.40 -11.37
C GLY A 30 -2.83 -12.15 -11.04
N LEU A 31 -3.10 -12.40 -9.76
CA LEU A 31 -4.25 -13.19 -9.34
C LEU A 31 -5.52 -12.37 -9.14
N VAL A 32 -5.38 -11.07 -8.93
CA VAL A 32 -6.53 -10.17 -8.78
C VAL A 32 -6.23 -8.87 -9.49
N THR A 33 -7.27 -8.08 -9.76
CA THR A 33 -7.10 -6.74 -10.31
C THR A 33 -7.52 -5.73 -9.26
N LEU A 34 -7.03 -4.50 -9.42
CA LEU A 34 -7.37 -3.40 -8.51
C LEU A 34 -8.00 -2.28 -9.31
N THR A 35 -8.94 -1.57 -8.67
CA THR A 35 -9.49 -0.35 -9.26
C THR A 35 -8.48 0.77 -9.12
N ASP A 36 -8.76 1.90 -9.77
CA ASP A 36 -7.86 3.05 -9.69
C ASP A 36 -7.69 3.53 -8.25
N VAL A 37 -8.77 3.54 -7.48
CA VAL A 37 -8.72 3.96 -6.08
C VAL A 37 -7.87 2.98 -5.26
N GLN A 38 -8.07 1.69 -5.51
CA GLN A 38 -7.29 0.67 -4.80
C GLN A 38 -5.81 0.79 -5.14
N LYS A 39 -5.48 1.14 -6.38
CA LYS A 39 -4.08 1.33 -6.76
C LYS A 39 -3.44 2.50 -6.04
N VAL A 40 -4.18 3.57 -5.82
CA VAL A 40 -3.67 4.69 -5.03
C VAL A 40 -3.36 4.22 -3.61
N ASN A 41 -4.29 3.49 -3.01
CA ASN A 41 -4.07 2.99 -1.65
C ASN A 41 -2.92 1.97 -1.59
N ALA A 42 -2.67 1.26 -2.67
CA ALA A 42 -1.62 0.26 -2.73
C ALA A 42 -0.24 0.87 -2.96
N ASN A 43 -0.17 2.14 -3.33
CA ASN A 43 1.11 2.80 -3.59
C ASN A 43 1.73 3.24 -2.26
N CYS A 44 2.18 2.26 -1.49
CA CYS A 44 2.62 2.48 -0.12
C CYS A 44 4.05 3.00 -0.01
N ASP A 45 4.84 2.89 -1.08
CA ASP A 45 6.20 3.41 -1.10
C ASP A 45 6.33 4.33 -2.30
N ILE A 46 6.44 5.61 -2.03
CA ILE A 46 6.53 6.62 -3.10
C ILE A 46 7.94 7.15 -3.27
N THR A 47 8.92 6.41 -2.77
CA THR A 47 10.31 6.84 -2.80
C THR A 47 10.79 7.11 -4.22
N ASP A 48 10.36 6.30 -5.18
CA ASP A 48 10.80 6.45 -6.57
C ASP A 48 10.00 7.50 -7.34
N GLY A 49 9.02 8.11 -6.71
CA GLY A 49 8.24 9.16 -7.36
C GLY A 49 7.28 8.69 -8.42
N THR A 50 7.05 7.39 -8.54
CA THR A 50 6.12 6.85 -9.52
C THR A 50 4.85 6.34 -8.86
N GLU A 51 3.83 6.10 -9.67
CA GLU A 51 2.59 5.50 -9.20
C GLU A 51 2.53 4.01 -9.48
N ASN A 52 3.63 3.44 -9.94
CA ASN A 52 3.67 2.02 -10.25
C ASN A 52 3.68 1.20 -8.97
N ILE A 53 2.93 0.11 -8.97
CA ILE A 53 2.88 -0.81 -7.84
C ILE A 53 4.01 -1.83 -8.03
N THR A 54 4.91 -1.89 -7.05
CA THR A 54 6.06 -2.78 -7.09
C THR A 54 6.19 -3.52 -5.77
N GLU A 55 7.20 -4.38 -5.69
CA GLU A 55 7.48 -5.09 -4.44
C GLU A 55 7.77 -4.14 -3.29
N GLU A 56 8.31 -2.96 -3.60
CA GLU A 56 8.61 -1.97 -2.57
C GLU A 56 7.35 -1.56 -1.83
N ASP A 57 6.24 -1.47 -2.56
CA ASP A 57 4.96 -1.11 -1.94
C ASP A 57 4.53 -2.20 -0.96
N SER A 58 4.68 -3.47 -1.33
CA SER A 58 4.37 -4.57 -0.44
C SER A 58 5.24 -4.53 0.80
N PHE A 59 6.54 -4.27 0.63
CA PHE A 59 7.45 -4.21 1.76
C PHE A 59 7.08 -3.09 2.71
N ALA A 60 6.78 -1.91 2.16
CA ALA A 60 6.40 -0.77 3.01
C ALA A 60 5.12 -1.06 3.78
N LEU A 61 4.14 -1.66 3.12
CA LEU A 61 2.88 -2.00 3.78
C LEU A 61 3.11 -3.01 4.89
N MET A 62 3.87 -4.06 4.62
CA MET A 62 4.14 -5.06 5.63
C MET A 62 4.88 -4.48 6.82
N ARG A 63 5.87 -3.63 6.57
CA ARG A 63 6.64 -3.01 7.64
C ARG A 63 5.78 -2.08 8.48
N PHE A 64 4.84 -1.38 7.85
CA PHE A 64 3.89 -0.57 8.58
C PHE A 64 3.02 -1.43 9.49
N ILE A 65 2.52 -2.55 8.98
CA ILE A 65 1.68 -3.47 9.74
C ILE A 65 2.45 -4.03 10.95
N LEU A 66 3.74 -4.32 10.74
CA LEU A 66 4.59 -4.86 11.79
C LEU A 66 5.13 -3.77 12.72
N MET A 67 4.75 -2.53 12.49
CA MET A 67 5.14 -1.41 13.34
C MET A 67 6.65 -1.19 13.39
N MET A 68 7.31 -1.40 12.26
CA MET A 68 8.74 -1.24 12.19
C MET A 68 9.15 0.22 12.20
N GLU A 69 10.27 0.50 12.82
CA GLU A 69 10.77 1.86 12.92
C GLU A 69 11.02 2.42 11.52
N GLY A 70 10.61 3.65 11.28
CA GLY A 70 10.72 4.28 9.98
C GLY A 70 9.51 4.11 9.10
N TYR A 71 8.58 3.22 9.49
CA TYR A 71 7.40 2.90 8.69
C TYR A 71 6.11 3.17 9.47
N GLU A 72 6.13 4.19 10.32
CA GLU A 72 4.98 4.51 11.16
C GLU A 72 3.82 5.11 10.40
N ASN A 73 4.09 5.63 9.21
CA ASN A 73 3.04 6.27 8.40
C ASN A 73 3.17 5.85 6.95
N LEU A 74 2.06 5.75 6.27
CA LEU A 74 2.04 5.51 4.83
C LEU A 74 1.52 6.75 4.13
N PRO A 75 1.97 7.03 2.92
CA PRO A 75 2.96 6.25 2.17
C PRO A 75 4.38 6.52 2.67
N TYR A 76 5.23 5.52 2.52
CA TYR A 76 6.63 5.64 2.92
C TYR A 76 7.42 6.34 1.82
N ASN A 77 8.32 7.23 2.21
CA ASN A 77 9.16 7.93 1.26
C ASN A 77 10.56 8.09 1.85
N ALA A 78 11.48 7.25 1.41
CA ALA A 78 12.84 7.24 1.94
C ALA A 78 13.63 8.48 1.57
N ALA A 79 13.18 9.20 0.53
CA ALA A 79 13.88 10.40 0.07
C ALA A 79 13.54 11.63 0.91
N LYS A 80 12.58 11.49 1.83
CA LYS A 80 12.12 12.61 2.59
C LYS A 80 12.93 12.88 3.83
#